data_1ba695982e7c37d2bf88a5f4e483bec2
#
_entry.id   1ba695982e7c37d2bf88a5f4e483bec2
#
_cell.length_a   1.000
_cell.length_b   1.000
_cell.length_c   1.000
_cell.angle_alpha   90.00
_cell.angle_beta   90.00
_cell.angle_gamma   90.00
#
_symmetry.space_group_name_H-M   'P 1'
#
loop_
_entity.id
_entity.type
_entity.pdbx_description
1 polymer ?
#
loop_
_entity_poly.entity_id
_entity_poly.type
_entity_poly.pdbx_seq_one_letter_code
_entity_poly.pdbx_strand_id
1 'polypeptide(L)'
;MTPAVLRAWQSKGDGEMRNCWNNIALRRSLFVITCATVTLLTACERLPLWRTYSAEGLEAFANGDVARAEHFLTAAVKDAERHGSNDFRVAITLTILAGYYRTLERYSEAEPLYERALSVAESRWAPNHPRIAHVLENYALLLSQTDRVNEAALMAGRATAIRRSQAN
;
A
#
# COMPACT_ATOMS: atom_id res chain seq x y z
N MET A 1 53.66 53.01 12.74
CA MET A 1 52.71 52.40 11.76
C MET A 1 51.89 53.52 11.16
N THR A 2 51.97 53.72 9.86
CA THR A 2 51.29 54.82 9.16
C THR A 2 49.80 54.51 8.93
N PRO A 3 48.89 55.49 8.99
CA PRO A 3 47.43 55.28 8.86
C PRO A 3 46.99 54.69 7.52
N ALA A 4 47.86 54.62 6.55
CA ALA A 4 47.64 54.01 5.25
C ALA A 4 47.63 52.46 5.32
N VAL A 5 48.44 51.85 6.20
CA VAL A 5 48.55 50.41 6.36
C VAL A 5 47.34 49.85 7.08
N LEU A 6 46.79 50.57 8.03
CA LEU A 6 45.54 50.19 8.73
C LEU A 6 44.32 50.19 7.80
N ARG A 7 44.21 51.16 6.89
CA ARG A 7 43.13 51.20 5.89
C ARG A 7 43.22 50.09 4.86
N ALA A 8 44.41 49.69 4.44
CA ALA A 8 44.61 48.58 3.52
C ALA A 8 44.25 47.21 4.15
N TRP A 9 44.44 47.06 5.48
CA TRP A 9 44.06 45.87 6.21
C TRP A 9 42.54 45.76 6.41
N GLN A 10 41.85 46.86 6.71
CA GLN A 10 40.38 46.88 6.84
C GLN A 10 39.67 46.60 5.53
N SER A 11 40.15 47.13 4.39
CA SER A 11 39.51 46.90 3.10
C SER A 11 39.66 45.45 2.58
N LYS A 12 40.68 44.73 3.04
CA LYS A 12 40.94 43.34 2.64
C LYS A 12 40.10 42.37 3.46
N GLY A 13 39.87 42.67 4.75
CA GLY A 13 39.01 41.85 5.63
C GLY A 13 37.54 41.89 5.26
N ASP A 14 37.05 43.05 4.84
CA ASP A 14 35.63 43.23 4.47
C ASP A 14 35.25 42.54 3.14
N GLY A 15 36.22 42.33 2.25
CA GLY A 15 36.01 41.61 0.99
C GLY A 15 35.91 40.10 1.19
N GLU A 16 36.76 39.55 2.04
CA GLU A 16 36.75 38.11 2.34
C GLU A 16 35.58 37.69 3.20
N MET A 17 35.17 38.49 4.17
CA MET A 17 33.99 38.23 4.98
C MET A 17 32.70 38.30 4.15
N ARG A 18 32.55 39.25 3.24
CA ARG A 18 31.38 39.32 2.33
C ARG A 18 31.28 38.10 1.41
N ASN A 19 32.39 37.63 0.89
CA ASN A 19 32.45 36.41 0.06
C ASN A 19 32.12 35.14 0.86
N CYS A 20 32.56 35.09 2.14
CA CYS A 20 32.21 33.96 3.02
C CYS A 20 30.73 33.93 3.35
N TRP A 21 30.12 35.10 3.64
CA TRP A 21 28.68 35.22 3.90
C TRP A 21 27.81 34.89 2.68
N ASN A 22 28.20 35.37 1.49
CA ASN A 22 27.50 35.04 0.26
C ASN A 22 27.58 33.54 -0.09
N ASN A 23 28.73 32.89 0.13
CA ASN A 23 28.89 31.48 -0.07
C ASN A 23 28.07 30.62 0.93
N ILE A 24 27.98 31.09 2.19
CA ILE A 24 27.11 30.43 3.22
C ILE A 24 25.62 30.61 2.91
N ALA A 25 25.23 31.80 2.44
CA ALA A 25 23.85 32.07 2.04
C ALA A 25 23.44 31.27 0.79
N LEU A 26 24.32 31.19 -0.23
CA LEU A 26 24.10 30.37 -1.42
C LEU A 26 24.05 28.86 -1.10
N ARG A 27 24.92 28.37 -0.22
CA ARG A 27 24.89 26.95 0.23
C ARG A 27 23.67 26.63 1.03
N ARG A 28 23.19 27.55 1.88
CA ARG A 28 21.93 27.36 2.62
C ARG A 28 20.71 27.36 1.69
N SER A 29 20.66 28.24 0.69
CA SER A 29 19.58 28.23 -0.31
C SER A 29 19.59 26.99 -1.18
N LEU A 30 20.73 26.50 -1.62
CA LEU A 30 20.86 25.24 -2.36
C LEU A 30 20.46 24.03 -1.51
N PHE A 31 20.83 24.01 -0.21
CA PHE A 31 20.44 22.91 0.70
C PHE A 31 18.93 22.89 0.97
N VAL A 32 18.31 24.06 1.11
CA VAL A 32 16.83 24.16 1.29
C VAL A 32 16.11 23.76 0.01
N ILE A 33 16.58 24.15 -1.16
CA ILE A 33 15.99 23.77 -2.44
C ILE A 33 16.15 22.26 -2.69
N THR A 34 17.32 21.67 -2.40
CA THR A 34 17.52 20.23 -2.55
C THR A 34 16.72 19.41 -1.54
N CYS A 35 16.60 19.87 -0.29
CA CYS A 35 15.71 19.23 0.68
C CYS A 35 14.23 19.34 0.28
N ALA A 36 13.77 20.48 -0.22
CA ALA A 36 12.40 20.68 -0.67
C ALA A 36 12.07 19.83 -1.91
N THR A 37 13.02 19.69 -2.85
CA THR A 37 12.80 18.83 -4.03
C THR A 37 12.84 17.34 -3.70
N VAL A 38 13.69 16.91 -2.77
CA VAL A 38 13.73 15.53 -2.28
C VAL A 38 12.44 15.19 -1.52
N THR A 39 11.93 16.09 -0.68
CA THR A 39 10.64 15.87 0.02
C THR A 39 9.43 15.90 -0.92
N LEU A 40 9.47 16.69 -2.00
CA LEU A 40 8.40 16.69 -3.03
C LEU A 40 8.44 15.42 -3.89
N LEU A 41 9.62 14.89 -4.22
CA LEU A 41 9.77 13.63 -4.96
C LEU A 41 9.33 12.42 -4.13
N THR A 42 9.57 12.42 -2.81
CA THR A 42 9.09 11.35 -1.93
C THR A 42 7.59 11.44 -1.63
N ALA A 43 6.94 12.59 -1.85
CA ALA A 43 5.49 12.75 -1.67
C ALA A 43 4.68 12.10 -2.82
N CYS A 44 5.29 11.84 -3.99
CA CYS A 44 4.61 11.22 -5.13
C CYS A 44 4.49 9.69 -5.05
N GLU A 45 5.19 9.02 -4.14
CA GLU A 45 5.18 7.54 -4.03
C GLU A 45 4.54 7.02 -2.74
N ARG A 46 3.71 7.78 -2.07
CA ARG A 46 2.93 7.22 -0.95
C ARG A 46 1.92 6.24 -1.52
N LEU A 47 2.25 4.96 -1.39
CA LEU A 47 1.30 3.88 -1.64
C LEU A 47 0.00 4.19 -0.89
N PRO A 48 -1.17 3.93 -1.48
CA PRO A 48 -2.45 4.10 -0.79
C PRO A 48 -2.42 3.34 0.54
N LEU A 49 -2.93 3.94 1.62
CA LEU A 49 -2.84 3.40 2.98
C LEU A 49 -3.34 1.95 3.09
N TRP A 50 -4.43 1.60 2.39
CA TRP A 50 -4.93 0.23 2.36
C TRP A 50 -3.88 -0.78 1.85
N ARG A 51 -3.01 -0.38 0.89
CA ARG A 51 -1.93 -1.25 0.39
C ARG A 51 -0.82 -1.40 1.42
N THR A 52 -0.44 -0.32 2.08
CA THR A 52 0.56 -0.34 3.14
C THR A 52 0.09 -1.21 4.29
N TYR A 53 -1.14 -1.01 4.77
CA TYR A 53 -1.72 -1.85 5.82
C TYR A 53 -1.82 -3.32 5.40
N SER A 54 -2.21 -3.62 4.16
CA SER A 54 -2.25 -5.00 3.67
C SER A 54 -0.85 -5.64 3.67
N ALA A 55 0.17 -4.90 3.23
CA ALA A 55 1.55 -5.40 3.20
C ALA A 55 2.10 -5.64 4.61
N GLU A 56 1.92 -4.68 5.53
CA GLU A 56 2.35 -4.80 6.93
C GLU A 56 1.61 -5.94 7.65
N GLY A 57 0.32 -6.14 7.35
CA GLY A 57 -0.46 -7.25 7.90
C GLY A 57 0.05 -8.61 7.43
N LEU A 58 0.35 -8.75 6.15
CA LEU A 58 0.91 -9.99 5.59
C LEU A 58 2.33 -10.26 6.11
N GLU A 59 3.15 -9.22 6.27
CA GLU A 59 4.48 -9.34 6.86
C GLU A 59 4.41 -9.75 8.33
N ALA A 60 3.52 -9.14 9.13
CA ALA A 60 3.30 -9.53 10.51
C ALA A 60 2.85 -10.99 10.62
N PHE A 61 1.97 -11.44 9.72
CA PHE A 61 1.53 -12.83 9.66
C PHE A 61 2.69 -13.79 9.33
N ALA A 62 3.51 -13.44 8.35
CA ALA A 62 4.70 -14.23 8.00
C ALA A 62 5.70 -14.37 9.16
N ASN A 63 5.77 -13.34 10.02
CA ASN A 63 6.60 -13.34 11.23
C ASN A 63 5.94 -14.02 12.45
N GLY A 64 4.72 -14.57 12.29
CA GLY A 64 3.98 -15.25 13.36
C GLY A 64 3.26 -14.29 14.34
N ASP A 65 3.26 -12.98 14.09
CA ASP A 65 2.54 -12.00 14.90
C ASP A 65 1.08 -11.88 14.45
N VAL A 66 0.28 -12.85 14.91
CA VAL A 66 -1.13 -13.00 14.53
C VAL A 66 -1.97 -11.78 14.93
N ALA A 67 -1.74 -11.22 16.13
CA ALA A 67 -2.52 -10.08 16.60
C ALA A 67 -2.22 -8.81 15.80
N ARG A 68 -0.97 -8.58 15.48
CA ARG A 68 -0.55 -7.44 14.65
C ARG A 68 -1.04 -7.60 13.22
N ALA A 69 -1.00 -8.81 12.67
CA ALA A 69 -1.54 -9.10 11.35
C ALA A 69 -3.03 -8.77 11.25
N GLU A 70 -3.83 -9.24 12.20
CA GLU A 70 -5.27 -8.96 12.26
C GLU A 70 -5.57 -7.47 12.36
N HIS A 71 -4.81 -6.75 13.20
CA HIS A 71 -4.94 -5.30 13.35
C HIS A 71 -4.73 -4.58 12.02
N PHE A 72 -3.63 -4.84 11.31
CA PHE A 72 -3.32 -4.17 10.05
C PHE A 72 -4.25 -4.57 8.91
N LEU A 73 -4.60 -5.85 8.78
CA LEU A 73 -5.53 -6.29 7.74
C LEU A 73 -6.93 -5.71 7.93
N THR A 74 -7.39 -5.60 9.17
CA THR A 74 -8.65 -4.92 9.49
C THR A 74 -8.57 -3.42 9.18
N ALA A 75 -7.45 -2.78 9.49
CA ALA A 75 -7.22 -1.37 9.14
C ALA A 75 -7.23 -1.15 7.63
N ALA A 76 -6.68 -2.09 6.84
CA ALA A 76 -6.72 -2.05 5.39
C ALA A 76 -8.15 -2.06 4.84
N VAL A 77 -9.04 -2.90 5.38
CA VAL A 77 -10.45 -2.94 5.00
C VAL A 77 -11.14 -1.61 5.34
N LYS A 78 -10.94 -1.10 6.57
CA LYS A 78 -11.53 0.18 6.99
C LYS A 78 -11.07 1.35 6.12
N ASP A 79 -9.80 1.38 5.73
CA ASP A 79 -9.29 2.42 4.84
C ASP A 79 -9.88 2.30 3.43
N ALA A 80 -9.99 1.08 2.89
CA ALA A 80 -10.62 0.82 1.60
C ALA A 80 -12.09 1.29 1.58
N GLU A 81 -12.84 1.05 2.64
CA GLU A 81 -14.25 1.43 2.79
C GLU A 81 -14.49 2.95 2.80
N ARG A 82 -13.49 3.75 3.18
CA ARG A 82 -13.56 5.22 3.08
C ARG A 82 -13.76 5.73 1.64
N HIS A 83 -13.41 4.90 0.67
CA HIS A 83 -13.60 5.22 -0.76
C HIS A 83 -14.95 4.73 -1.30
N GLY A 84 -15.78 4.13 -0.44
CA GLY A 84 -17.08 3.58 -0.76
C GLY A 84 -17.13 2.07 -0.53
N SER A 85 -18.27 1.58 -0.03
CA SER A 85 -18.46 0.16 0.31
C SER A 85 -18.36 -0.79 -0.90
N ASN A 86 -18.59 -0.26 -2.11
CA ASN A 86 -18.49 -0.98 -3.39
C ASN A 86 -17.22 -0.63 -4.18
N ASP A 87 -16.20 -0.07 -3.55
CA ASP A 87 -14.93 0.20 -4.21
C ASP A 87 -14.14 -1.10 -4.42
N PHE A 88 -13.39 -1.18 -5.54
CA PHE A 88 -12.59 -2.36 -5.85
C PHE A 88 -11.55 -2.70 -4.78
N ARG A 89 -11.10 -1.71 -4.02
CA ARG A 89 -10.15 -1.86 -2.91
C ARG A 89 -10.75 -2.73 -1.81
N VAL A 90 -12.06 -2.58 -1.56
CA VAL A 90 -12.81 -3.39 -0.58
C VAL A 90 -12.78 -4.86 -0.96
N ALA A 91 -13.04 -5.20 -2.23
CA ALA A 91 -12.96 -6.60 -2.68
C ALA A 91 -11.56 -7.20 -2.47
N ILE A 92 -10.50 -6.42 -2.73
CA ILE A 92 -9.12 -6.87 -2.56
C ILE A 92 -8.79 -7.09 -1.08
N THR A 93 -9.06 -6.10 -0.23
CA THR A 93 -8.71 -6.15 1.19
C THR A 93 -9.53 -7.20 1.94
N LEU A 94 -10.81 -7.37 1.61
CA LEU A 94 -11.65 -8.44 2.15
C LEU A 94 -11.11 -9.83 1.76
N THR A 95 -10.68 -10.02 0.51
CA THR A 95 -10.10 -11.30 0.07
C THR A 95 -8.83 -11.64 0.85
N ILE A 96 -7.98 -10.64 1.13
CA ILE A 96 -6.75 -10.82 1.92
C ILE A 96 -7.10 -11.18 3.37
N LEU A 97 -8.00 -10.43 4.01
CA LEU A 97 -8.42 -10.68 5.38
C LEU A 97 -9.12 -12.04 5.53
N ALA A 98 -9.97 -12.42 4.56
CA ALA A 98 -10.59 -13.73 4.52
C ALA A 98 -9.55 -14.87 4.38
N GLY A 99 -8.55 -14.68 3.52
CA GLY A 99 -7.43 -15.60 3.38
C GLY A 99 -6.63 -15.78 4.66
N TYR A 100 -6.41 -14.71 5.40
CA TYR A 100 -5.79 -14.72 6.71
C TYR A 100 -6.60 -15.57 7.72
N TYR A 101 -7.92 -15.30 7.88
CA TYR A 101 -8.76 -16.09 8.77
C TYR A 101 -8.86 -17.57 8.35
N ARG A 102 -8.95 -17.86 7.04
CA ARG A 102 -8.93 -19.23 6.53
C ARG A 102 -7.64 -19.97 6.93
N THR A 103 -6.49 -19.31 6.87
CA THR A 103 -5.20 -19.91 7.25
C THR A 103 -5.11 -20.23 8.75
N LEU A 104 -5.85 -19.47 9.57
CA LEU A 104 -6.00 -19.71 11.01
C LEU A 104 -7.14 -20.67 11.33
N GLU A 105 -7.75 -21.33 10.33
CA GLU A 105 -8.91 -22.22 10.46
C GLU A 105 -10.16 -21.54 11.08
N ARG A 106 -10.18 -20.20 11.10
CA ARG A 106 -11.31 -19.38 11.56
C ARG A 106 -12.33 -19.22 10.41
N TYR A 107 -12.87 -20.33 9.93
CA TYR A 107 -13.70 -20.40 8.72
C TYR A 107 -15.00 -19.60 8.82
N SER A 108 -15.62 -19.58 9.99
CA SER A 108 -16.85 -18.80 10.25
C SER A 108 -16.67 -17.29 10.09
N GLU A 109 -15.45 -16.81 10.27
CA GLU A 109 -15.09 -15.39 10.07
C GLU A 109 -14.64 -15.13 8.64
N ALA A 110 -14.01 -16.10 8.00
CA ALA A 110 -13.53 -15.98 6.63
C ALA A 110 -14.67 -16.00 5.60
N GLU A 111 -15.68 -16.84 5.78
CA GLU A 111 -16.74 -17.05 4.80
C GLU A 111 -17.50 -15.78 4.45
N PRO A 112 -18.09 -15.02 5.41
CA PRO A 112 -18.82 -13.80 5.09
C PRO A 112 -17.96 -12.73 4.42
N LEU A 113 -16.66 -12.73 4.65
CA LEU A 113 -15.72 -11.82 3.98
C LEU A 113 -15.52 -12.20 2.51
N TYR A 114 -15.41 -13.50 2.20
CA TYR A 114 -15.36 -13.96 0.80
C TYR A 114 -16.64 -13.69 0.05
N GLU A 115 -17.80 -13.94 0.65
CA GLU A 115 -19.10 -13.63 0.04
C GLU A 115 -19.21 -12.14 -0.30
N ARG A 116 -18.87 -11.28 0.66
CA ARG A 116 -18.88 -9.84 0.45
C ARG A 116 -17.82 -9.41 -0.60
N ALA A 117 -16.64 -9.99 -0.56
CA ALA A 117 -15.58 -9.70 -1.56
C ALA A 117 -16.04 -10.06 -2.98
N LEU A 118 -16.72 -11.21 -3.13
CA LEU A 118 -17.25 -11.66 -4.42
C LEU A 118 -18.36 -10.73 -4.92
N SER A 119 -19.31 -10.37 -4.06
CA SER A 119 -20.39 -9.43 -4.39
C SER A 119 -19.84 -8.08 -4.87
N VAL A 120 -18.85 -7.50 -4.16
CA VAL A 120 -18.20 -6.26 -4.57
C VAL A 120 -17.43 -6.45 -5.89
N ALA A 121 -16.71 -7.57 -6.02
CA ALA A 121 -15.96 -7.88 -7.24
C ALA A 121 -16.87 -7.94 -8.48
N GLU A 122 -18.00 -8.63 -8.37
CA GLU A 122 -18.99 -8.78 -9.44
C GLU A 122 -19.70 -7.46 -9.81
N SER A 123 -19.89 -6.59 -8.83
CA SER A 123 -20.46 -5.25 -9.08
C SER A 123 -19.50 -4.27 -9.75
N ARG A 124 -18.19 -4.50 -9.62
CA ARG A 124 -17.15 -3.54 -10.06
C ARG A 124 -16.44 -3.93 -11.35
N TRP A 125 -16.34 -5.21 -11.63
CA TRP A 125 -15.59 -5.72 -12.78
C TRP A 125 -16.51 -6.45 -13.75
N ALA A 126 -16.09 -6.47 -15.01
CA ALA A 126 -16.77 -7.29 -16.03
C ALA A 126 -16.76 -8.77 -15.62
N PRO A 127 -17.79 -9.56 -16.03
CA PRO A 127 -17.95 -10.96 -15.58
C PRO A 127 -16.73 -11.86 -15.80
N ASN A 128 -15.92 -11.54 -16.78
CA ASN A 128 -14.70 -12.30 -17.12
C ASN A 128 -13.42 -11.70 -16.53
N HIS A 129 -13.51 -10.75 -15.60
CA HIS A 129 -12.33 -10.07 -15.08
C HIS A 129 -11.50 -11.02 -14.20
N PRO A 130 -10.13 -11.06 -14.34
CA PRO A 130 -9.26 -11.99 -13.61
C PRO A 130 -9.34 -11.87 -12.09
N ARG A 131 -9.71 -10.71 -11.57
CA ARG A 131 -9.86 -10.51 -10.12
C ARG A 131 -11.05 -11.26 -9.54
N ILE A 132 -12.14 -11.45 -10.31
CA ILE A 132 -13.27 -12.29 -9.90
C ILE A 132 -12.78 -13.75 -9.78
N ALA A 133 -12.03 -14.23 -10.76
CA ALA A 133 -11.45 -15.58 -10.69
C ALA A 133 -10.58 -15.77 -9.45
N HIS A 134 -9.79 -14.76 -9.08
CA HIS A 134 -8.95 -14.82 -7.86
C HIS A 134 -9.78 -14.92 -6.57
N VAL A 135 -10.89 -14.17 -6.45
CA VAL A 135 -11.79 -14.29 -5.29
C VAL A 135 -12.43 -15.66 -5.24
N LEU A 136 -12.93 -16.16 -6.39
CA LEU A 136 -13.56 -17.47 -6.51
C LEU A 136 -12.60 -18.62 -6.16
N GLU A 137 -11.34 -18.57 -6.60
CA GLU A 137 -10.29 -19.53 -6.27
C GLU A 137 -10.05 -19.62 -4.76
N ASN A 138 -9.92 -18.46 -4.09
CA ASN A 138 -9.72 -18.41 -2.64
C ASN A 138 -10.94 -18.89 -1.86
N TYR A 139 -12.16 -18.55 -2.32
CA TYR A 139 -13.39 -19.00 -1.69
C TYR A 139 -13.58 -20.52 -1.88
N ALA A 140 -13.26 -21.05 -3.05
CA ALA A 140 -13.28 -22.49 -3.29
C ALA A 140 -12.34 -23.26 -2.35
N LEU A 141 -11.17 -22.70 -2.03
CA LEU A 141 -10.26 -23.29 -1.06
C LEU A 141 -10.88 -23.35 0.35
N LEU A 142 -11.56 -22.30 0.80
CA LEU A 142 -12.27 -22.32 2.07
C LEU A 142 -13.37 -23.39 2.07
N LEU A 143 -14.21 -23.43 1.03
CA LEU A 143 -15.30 -24.40 0.91
C LEU A 143 -14.80 -25.85 0.92
N SER A 144 -13.65 -26.10 0.28
CA SER A 144 -13.01 -27.42 0.31
C SER A 144 -12.49 -27.83 1.70
N GLN A 145 -12.05 -26.85 2.50
CA GLN A 145 -11.58 -27.07 3.87
C GLN A 145 -12.73 -27.25 4.88
N THR A 146 -13.96 -26.90 4.48
CA THR A 146 -15.19 -27.06 5.28
C THR A 146 -16.08 -28.20 4.76
N ASP A 147 -15.52 -29.18 4.02
CA ASP A 147 -16.18 -30.33 3.44
C ASP A 147 -17.32 -30.03 2.44
N ARG A 148 -17.41 -28.79 1.96
CA ARG A 148 -18.41 -28.33 0.98
C ARG A 148 -17.88 -28.50 -0.46
N VAL A 149 -17.48 -29.72 -0.80
CA VAL A 149 -16.76 -30.07 -2.04
C VAL A 149 -17.53 -29.70 -3.30
N ASN A 150 -18.84 -29.87 -3.32
CA ASN A 150 -19.67 -29.51 -4.48
C ASN A 150 -19.71 -28.02 -4.76
N GLU A 151 -19.80 -27.22 -3.73
CA GLU A 151 -19.76 -25.75 -3.86
C GLU A 151 -18.38 -25.26 -4.23
N ALA A 152 -17.33 -25.86 -3.65
CA ALA A 152 -15.95 -25.59 -4.03
C ALA A 152 -15.70 -25.85 -5.53
N ALA A 153 -16.21 -26.97 -6.04
CA ALA A 153 -16.11 -27.33 -7.46
C ALA A 153 -16.81 -26.33 -8.39
N LEU A 154 -17.98 -25.80 -7.98
CA LEU A 154 -18.69 -24.76 -8.73
C LEU A 154 -17.87 -23.46 -8.81
N MET A 155 -17.34 -22.99 -7.69
CA MET A 155 -16.52 -21.79 -7.63
C MET A 155 -15.23 -21.94 -8.44
N ALA A 156 -14.54 -23.06 -8.29
CA ALA A 156 -13.33 -23.37 -9.04
C ALA A 156 -13.57 -23.50 -10.56
N GLY A 157 -14.69 -24.13 -10.94
CA GLY A 157 -15.12 -24.24 -12.34
C GLY A 157 -15.37 -22.88 -12.99
N ARG A 158 -16.05 -21.98 -12.27
CA ARG A 158 -16.30 -20.62 -12.71
C ARG A 158 -14.98 -19.83 -12.84
N ALA A 159 -14.08 -19.93 -11.88
CA ALA A 159 -12.77 -19.30 -11.94
C ALA A 159 -11.95 -19.78 -13.15
N THR A 160 -11.95 -21.09 -13.40
CA THR A 160 -11.28 -21.70 -14.56
C THR A 160 -11.87 -21.19 -15.88
N ALA A 161 -13.18 -21.06 -15.99
CA ALA A 161 -13.82 -20.49 -17.20
C ALA A 161 -13.38 -19.06 -17.48
N ILE A 162 -13.30 -18.22 -16.44
CA ILE A 162 -12.78 -16.84 -16.53
C ILE A 162 -11.32 -16.85 -17.00
N ARG A 163 -10.46 -17.68 -16.41
CA ARG A 163 -9.04 -17.79 -16.82
C ARG A 163 -8.87 -18.20 -18.30
N ARG A 164 -9.67 -19.15 -18.76
CA ARG A 164 -9.66 -19.59 -20.16
C ARG A 164 -10.07 -18.49 -21.12
N SER A 165 -11.09 -17.69 -20.77
CA SER A 165 -11.52 -16.58 -21.62
C SER A 165 -10.50 -15.44 -21.75
N GLN A 166 -9.48 -15.41 -20.91
CA GLN A 166 -8.37 -14.44 -20.98
C GLN A 166 -7.19 -14.95 -21.83
N ALA A 167 -7.11 -16.26 -22.04
CA ALA A 167 -6.02 -16.88 -22.79
C ALA A 167 -6.28 -16.95 -24.32
N ASN A 168 -7.53 -16.66 -24.76
CA ASN A 168 -7.94 -16.60 -26.14
C ASN A 168 -8.09 -15.15 -26.62
#